data_fa521d4a9a9c11f6f5c79b17e67207fb
#
_entry.id   fa521d4a9a9c11f6f5c79b17e67207fb
#
_cell.length_a   1.000
_cell.length_b   1.000
_cell.length_c   1.000
_cell.angle_alpha   90.00
_cell.angle_beta   90.00
_cell.angle_gamma   90.00
#
_symmetry.space_group_name_H-M   'P 1'
#
loop_
_entity.id
_entity.type
_entity.pdbx_description
1 polymer ?
#
loop_
_entity_poly.entity_id
_entity_poly.type
_entity_poly.pdbx_seq_one_letter_code
_entity_poly.pdbx_strand_id
1 'polypeptide(L)'
;MLHYVTTNPGKLHEARQYLGDETITDYDYDYTEIQSESLAAIAAEGAREAYREVGAPVVVDDSGLFIESFEGFPGPYSSYVEDKLGIETVWALAQTVEDRAASFRCVMAYCDGEPFDASPDPINREDRAAAAAGDSAAAMDDDTDALPVKLFVGSVRGTIVEPRGDGGFGYDPIFEHDGSTFAELSSEEKNALSHRGRALAKFADWYDQR
;
A
#
# COMPACT_ATOMS: atom_id res chain seq x y z
N MET A 1 -18.88 -1.18 11.73
CA MET A 1 -17.52 -0.86 12.21
C MET A 1 -16.57 -1.23 11.09
N LEU A 2 -15.63 -0.37 10.74
CA LEU A 2 -14.66 -0.58 9.66
C LEU A 2 -13.44 -1.32 10.21
N HIS A 3 -13.00 -2.38 9.53
CA HIS A 3 -11.76 -3.09 9.87
C HIS A 3 -10.62 -2.62 8.97
N TYR A 4 -9.57 -2.08 9.57
CA TYR A 4 -8.32 -1.81 8.87
C TYR A 4 -7.42 -3.05 8.99
N VAL A 5 -7.24 -3.74 7.86
CA VAL A 5 -6.53 -5.02 7.83
C VAL A 5 -5.07 -4.77 7.48
N THR A 6 -4.20 -4.94 8.45
CA THR A 6 -2.76 -4.72 8.29
C THR A 6 -1.99 -5.40 9.42
N THR A 7 -0.84 -5.94 9.11
CA THR A 7 0.17 -6.42 10.07
C THR A 7 1.18 -5.33 10.47
N ASN A 8 1.10 -4.12 9.85
CA ASN A 8 2.04 -3.03 10.07
C ASN A 8 1.48 -1.99 11.06
N PRO A 9 2.05 -1.90 12.29
CA PRO A 9 1.58 -0.95 13.30
C PRO A 9 1.70 0.53 12.90
N GLY A 10 2.69 0.86 12.04
CA GLY A 10 2.87 2.22 11.55
C GLY A 10 1.72 2.65 10.63
N LYS A 11 1.27 1.79 9.74
CA LYS A 11 0.10 2.03 8.88
C LYS A 11 -1.16 2.25 9.70
N LEU A 12 -1.40 1.41 10.71
CA LEU A 12 -2.54 1.54 11.61
C LEU A 12 -2.52 2.86 12.38
N HIS A 13 -1.36 3.25 12.90
CA HIS A 13 -1.21 4.53 13.61
C HIS A 13 -1.55 5.72 12.72
N GLU A 14 -1.03 5.75 11.49
CA GLU A 14 -1.35 6.78 10.52
C GLU A 14 -2.86 6.81 10.19
N ALA A 15 -3.49 5.66 9.99
CA ALA A 15 -4.92 5.56 9.68
C ALA A 15 -5.81 6.11 10.80
N ARG A 16 -5.48 5.85 12.06
CA ARG A 16 -6.21 6.35 13.23
C ARG A 16 -6.22 7.87 13.34
N GLN A 17 -5.17 8.53 12.89
CA GLN A 17 -5.10 9.99 12.88
C GLN A 17 -6.10 10.64 11.91
N TYR A 18 -6.47 9.94 10.82
CA TYR A 18 -7.43 10.43 9.83
C TYR A 18 -8.87 10.01 10.13
N LEU A 19 -9.07 8.78 10.57
CA LEU A 19 -10.38 8.17 10.70
C LEU A 19 -10.92 8.20 12.14
N GLY A 20 -10.03 8.44 13.11
CA GLY A 20 -10.35 8.37 14.53
C GLY A 20 -10.41 6.94 15.08
N ASP A 21 -10.04 6.79 16.34
CA ASP A 21 -9.94 5.47 17.02
C ASP A 21 -11.29 4.73 17.14
N GLU A 22 -12.39 5.47 17.18
CA GLU A 22 -13.73 4.88 17.31
C GLU A 22 -14.30 4.38 15.98
N THR A 23 -13.75 4.84 14.85
CA THR A 23 -14.22 4.51 13.50
C THR A 23 -13.64 3.20 13.01
N ILE A 24 -12.36 2.95 13.31
CA ILE A 24 -11.62 1.79 12.81
C ILE A 24 -11.20 0.84 13.92
N THR A 25 -11.30 -0.45 13.62
CA THR A 25 -10.73 -1.54 14.41
C THR A 25 -9.62 -2.20 13.61
N ASP A 26 -8.49 -2.43 14.24
CA ASP A 26 -7.43 -3.22 13.63
C ASP A 26 -7.85 -4.68 13.51
N TYR A 27 -7.44 -5.29 12.41
CA TYR A 27 -7.59 -6.73 12.18
C TYR A 27 -6.26 -7.27 11.66
N ASP A 28 -5.60 -8.06 12.49
CA ASP A 28 -4.31 -8.68 12.18
C ASP A 28 -4.54 -9.92 11.29
N TYR A 29 -4.47 -9.68 9.99
CA TYR A 29 -4.60 -10.73 8.98
C TYR A 29 -3.62 -10.48 7.84
N ASP A 30 -2.85 -11.51 7.53
CA ASP A 30 -1.85 -11.51 6.45
C ASP A 30 -2.48 -12.11 5.20
N TYR A 31 -3.17 -11.23 4.43
CA TYR A 31 -3.77 -11.64 3.15
C TYR A 31 -2.69 -11.91 2.09
N THR A 32 -3.03 -12.76 1.13
CA THR A 32 -2.11 -13.14 0.06
C THR A 32 -1.82 -11.95 -0.86
N GLU A 33 -0.59 -11.47 -0.85
CA GLU A 33 -0.13 -10.49 -1.82
C GLU A 33 0.19 -11.18 -3.15
N ILE A 34 -0.59 -10.87 -4.17
CA ILE A 34 -0.34 -11.38 -5.53
C ILE A 34 0.91 -10.72 -6.11
N GLN A 35 1.66 -11.42 -6.94
CA GLN A 35 2.75 -10.82 -7.72
C GLN A 35 2.18 -9.97 -8.85
N SER A 36 2.31 -8.66 -8.74
CA SER A 36 1.85 -7.69 -9.74
C SER A 36 2.70 -6.43 -9.69
N GLU A 37 2.83 -5.74 -10.81
CA GLU A 37 3.42 -4.39 -10.87
C GLU A 37 2.41 -3.29 -10.51
N SER A 38 1.14 -3.66 -10.27
CA SER A 38 0.05 -2.74 -9.97
C SER A 38 -0.35 -2.79 -8.50
N LEU A 39 -0.03 -1.75 -7.72
CA LEU A 39 -0.55 -1.57 -6.35
C LEU A 39 -2.08 -1.66 -6.30
N ALA A 40 -2.77 -1.16 -7.35
CA ALA A 40 -4.23 -1.19 -7.42
C ALA A 40 -4.77 -2.63 -7.51
N ALA A 41 -4.10 -3.49 -8.28
CA ALA A 41 -4.47 -4.90 -8.37
C ALA A 41 -4.21 -5.65 -7.06
N ILE A 42 -3.04 -5.43 -6.45
CA ILE A 42 -2.66 -6.05 -5.16
C ILE A 42 -3.64 -5.64 -4.07
N ALA A 43 -3.87 -4.33 -3.89
CA ALA A 43 -4.78 -3.82 -2.88
C ALA A 43 -6.24 -4.30 -3.11
N ALA A 44 -6.72 -4.34 -4.35
CA ALA A 44 -8.07 -4.80 -4.65
C ALA A 44 -8.28 -6.28 -4.31
N GLU A 45 -7.31 -7.14 -4.64
CA GLU A 45 -7.39 -8.57 -4.29
C GLU A 45 -7.26 -8.78 -2.78
N GLY A 46 -6.33 -8.05 -2.13
CA GLY A 46 -6.21 -8.07 -0.67
C GLY A 46 -7.52 -7.66 0.04
N ALA A 47 -8.20 -6.61 -0.46
CA ALA A 47 -9.49 -6.19 0.09
C ALA A 47 -10.59 -7.26 -0.09
N ARG A 48 -10.63 -7.94 -1.23
CA ARG A 48 -11.58 -9.04 -1.47
C ARG A 48 -11.34 -10.23 -0.56
N GLU A 49 -10.07 -10.63 -0.40
CA GLU A 49 -9.69 -11.72 0.50
C GLU A 49 -9.99 -11.36 1.96
N ALA A 50 -9.59 -10.17 2.40
CA ALA A 50 -9.85 -9.67 3.73
C ALA A 50 -11.35 -9.58 4.06
N TYR A 51 -12.19 -9.13 3.11
CA TYR A 51 -13.64 -9.11 3.28
C TYR A 51 -14.23 -10.51 3.45
N ARG A 52 -13.76 -11.49 2.70
CA ARG A 52 -14.21 -12.88 2.85
C ARG A 52 -13.85 -13.47 4.23
N GLU A 53 -12.69 -13.08 4.76
CA GLU A 53 -12.24 -13.52 6.09
C GLU A 53 -13.01 -12.82 7.20
N VAL A 54 -13.14 -11.49 7.13
CA VAL A 54 -13.74 -10.67 8.20
C VAL A 54 -15.28 -10.74 8.19
N GLY A 55 -15.90 -10.81 7.02
CA GLY A 55 -17.37 -10.77 6.85
C GLY A 55 -18.01 -9.44 7.21
N ALA A 56 -17.24 -8.36 7.22
CA ALA A 56 -17.67 -7.00 7.54
C ALA A 56 -16.85 -5.99 6.69
N PRO A 57 -17.25 -4.70 6.61
CA PRO A 57 -16.50 -3.71 5.85
C PRO A 57 -15.01 -3.66 6.22
N VAL A 58 -14.15 -3.75 5.21
CA VAL A 58 -12.70 -3.72 5.36
C VAL A 58 -12.06 -2.63 4.53
N VAL A 59 -10.92 -2.17 4.97
CA VAL A 59 -9.97 -1.40 4.18
C VAL A 59 -8.57 -1.98 4.34
N VAL A 60 -7.86 -2.08 3.22
CA VAL A 60 -6.44 -2.46 3.16
C VAL A 60 -5.68 -1.36 2.45
N ASP A 61 -4.36 -1.31 2.59
CA ASP A 61 -3.52 -0.48 1.75
C ASP A 61 -2.29 -1.23 1.26
N ASP A 62 -1.93 -0.97 0.01
CA ASP A 62 -0.65 -1.34 -0.55
C ASP A 62 0.12 -0.10 -0.99
N SER A 63 1.44 -0.09 -0.77
CA SER A 63 2.26 1.08 -1.03
C SER A 63 3.70 0.70 -1.40
N GLY A 64 4.33 1.59 -2.17
CA GLY A 64 5.69 1.35 -2.61
C GLY A 64 6.43 2.61 -3.02
N LEU A 65 7.77 2.47 -3.04
CA LEU A 65 8.72 3.43 -3.58
C LEU A 65 8.98 3.11 -5.05
N PHE A 66 8.82 4.09 -5.92
CA PHE A 66 9.05 3.96 -7.36
C PHE A 66 10.18 4.91 -7.76
N ILE A 67 11.32 4.36 -8.19
CA ILE A 67 12.49 5.13 -8.64
C ILE A 67 12.46 5.19 -10.17
N GLU A 68 12.40 6.39 -10.75
CA GLU A 68 12.16 6.55 -12.19
C GLU A 68 13.28 5.93 -13.04
N SER A 69 14.54 6.13 -12.67
CA SER A 69 15.69 5.54 -13.39
C SER A 69 15.78 4.01 -13.30
N PHE A 70 14.99 3.39 -12.42
CA PHE A 70 14.88 1.93 -12.29
C PHE A 70 13.54 1.41 -12.82
N GLU A 71 12.93 2.14 -13.75
CA GLU A 71 11.63 1.80 -14.33
C GLU A 71 10.53 1.55 -13.29
N GLY A 72 10.62 2.24 -12.14
CA GLY A 72 9.69 2.12 -11.02
C GLY A 72 10.05 1.05 -9.99
N PHE A 73 11.16 0.30 -10.15
CA PHE A 73 11.62 -0.61 -9.10
C PHE A 73 12.08 0.18 -7.86
N PRO A 74 11.83 -0.28 -6.60
CA PRO A 74 11.23 -1.55 -6.21
C PRO A 74 9.70 -1.62 -6.39
N GLY A 75 8.99 -0.49 -6.48
CA GLY A 75 7.55 -0.49 -6.72
C GLY A 75 6.77 -1.28 -5.66
N PRO A 76 5.86 -2.18 -6.04
CA PRO A 76 5.11 -3.02 -5.12
C PRO A 76 5.98 -3.95 -4.25
N TYR A 77 7.20 -4.22 -4.67
CA TYR A 77 8.15 -5.07 -3.93
C TYR A 77 8.96 -4.30 -2.88
N SER A 78 8.57 -3.08 -2.54
CA SER A 78 9.34 -2.18 -1.64
C SER A 78 9.63 -2.81 -0.29
N SER A 79 8.64 -3.40 0.37
CA SER A 79 8.83 -4.06 1.66
C SER A 79 9.79 -5.25 1.57
N TYR A 80 9.64 -6.08 0.53
CA TYR A 80 10.52 -7.22 0.31
C TYR A 80 11.97 -6.79 0.04
N VAL A 81 12.17 -5.77 -0.79
CA VAL A 81 13.51 -5.24 -1.11
C VAL A 81 14.15 -4.61 0.13
N GLU A 82 13.40 -3.88 0.95
CA GLU A 82 13.88 -3.33 2.20
C GLU A 82 14.33 -4.44 3.16
N ASP A 83 13.50 -5.46 3.35
CA ASP A 83 13.82 -6.58 4.26
C ASP A 83 15.06 -7.36 3.81
N LYS A 84 15.26 -7.57 2.50
CA LYS A 84 16.36 -8.38 1.98
C LYS A 84 17.64 -7.62 1.73
N LEU A 85 17.57 -6.35 1.34
CA LEU A 85 18.74 -5.56 0.93
C LEU A 85 19.02 -4.39 1.87
N GLY A 86 18.01 -3.86 2.56
CA GLY A 86 18.11 -2.65 3.37
C GLY A 86 18.16 -1.37 2.53
N ILE A 87 17.84 -0.25 3.16
CA ILE A 87 17.79 1.07 2.51
C ILE A 87 19.17 1.57 2.04
N GLU A 88 20.23 1.20 2.73
CA GLU A 88 21.61 1.55 2.37
C GLU A 88 22.01 0.97 1.00
N THR A 89 21.56 -0.26 0.70
CA THR A 89 21.80 -0.87 -0.60
C THR A 89 21.02 -0.16 -1.70
N VAL A 90 19.76 0.22 -1.43
CA VAL A 90 18.94 0.97 -2.38
C VAL A 90 19.56 2.35 -2.64
N TRP A 91 20.06 3.02 -1.60
CA TRP A 91 20.81 4.26 -1.74
C TRP A 91 22.09 4.06 -2.58
N ALA A 92 22.87 3.03 -2.30
CA ALA A 92 24.09 2.71 -3.06
C ALA A 92 23.80 2.47 -4.55
N LEU A 93 22.70 1.81 -4.87
CA LEU A 93 22.21 1.67 -6.25
C LEU A 93 21.82 3.01 -6.87
N ALA A 94 21.08 3.84 -6.13
CA ALA A 94 20.65 5.15 -6.60
C ALA A 94 21.82 6.12 -6.88
N GLN A 95 22.98 5.91 -6.24
CA GLN A 95 24.19 6.70 -6.54
C GLN A 95 24.77 6.40 -7.94
N THR A 96 24.40 5.28 -8.55
CA THR A 96 24.93 4.89 -9.88
C THR A 96 24.22 5.60 -11.04
N VAL A 97 23.13 6.32 -10.77
CA VAL A 97 22.35 7.07 -11.78
C VAL A 97 22.38 8.56 -11.50
N GLU A 98 22.26 9.37 -12.56
CA GLU A 98 22.23 10.84 -12.45
C GLU A 98 20.86 11.32 -11.96
N ASP A 99 19.78 10.78 -12.52
CA ASP A 99 18.41 11.10 -12.11
C ASP A 99 17.97 10.14 -11.01
N ARG A 100 17.70 10.70 -9.84
CA ARG A 100 17.22 9.99 -8.66
C ARG A 100 15.79 10.34 -8.30
N ALA A 101 15.05 10.87 -9.27
CA ALA A 101 13.63 11.16 -9.10
C ALA A 101 12.88 9.89 -8.70
N ALA A 102 12.01 10.03 -7.71
CA ALA A 102 11.25 8.93 -7.17
C ALA A 102 9.85 9.38 -6.76
N SER A 103 8.96 8.44 -6.56
CA SER A 103 7.66 8.70 -5.95
C SER A 103 7.29 7.61 -4.98
N PHE A 104 6.74 8.00 -3.84
CA PHE A 104 5.94 7.09 -3.03
C PHE A 104 4.50 7.08 -3.55
N ARG A 105 3.91 5.89 -3.60
CA ARG A 105 2.50 5.69 -3.98
C ARG A 105 1.83 4.77 -2.98
N CYS A 106 0.56 5.05 -2.71
CA CYS A 106 -0.31 4.22 -1.87
C CYS A 106 -1.65 4.06 -2.57
N VAL A 107 -2.17 2.86 -2.53
CA VAL A 107 -3.54 2.55 -2.94
C VAL A 107 -4.25 1.94 -1.75
N MET A 108 -5.30 2.61 -1.29
CA MET A 108 -6.23 2.04 -0.32
C MET A 108 -7.39 1.40 -1.07
N ALA A 109 -7.80 0.23 -0.64
CA ALA A 109 -8.89 -0.52 -1.22
C ALA A 109 -9.93 -0.84 -0.13
N TYR A 110 -11.18 -0.41 -0.37
CA TYR A 110 -12.31 -0.65 0.51
C TYR A 110 -13.27 -1.67 -0.12
N CYS A 111 -13.73 -2.62 0.69
CA CYS A 111 -14.70 -3.63 0.30
C CYS A 111 -15.71 -3.84 1.43
N ASP A 112 -17.02 -3.79 1.09
CA ASP A 112 -18.12 -4.10 2.02
C ASP A 112 -19.19 -4.99 1.38
N GLY A 113 -18.88 -5.55 0.19
CA GLY A 113 -19.78 -6.40 -0.57
C GLY A 113 -20.81 -5.65 -1.41
N GLU A 114 -20.93 -4.33 -1.27
CA GLU A 114 -21.88 -3.51 -2.02
C GLU A 114 -21.28 -3.01 -3.35
N PRO A 115 -22.08 -2.82 -4.40
CA PRO A 115 -21.58 -2.37 -5.71
C PRO A 115 -21.09 -0.91 -5.68
N PHE A 116 -20.05 -0.64 -6.48
CA PHE A 116 -19.52 0.70 -6.74
C PHE A 116 -19.57 1.02 -8.23
N ASP A 117 -19.58 2.31 -8.58
CA ASP A 117 -19.61 2.78 -9.98
C ASP A 117 -18.42 2.28 -10.81
N ALA A 118 -17.26 2.09 -10.16
CA ALA A 118 -16.08 1.49 -10.74
C ALA A 118 -15.41 0.56 -9.72
N SER A 119 -15.14 -0.66 -10.14
CA SER A 119 -14.42 -1.66 -9.36
C SER A 119 -13.39 -2.31 -10.27
N PRO A 120 -12.13 -2.50 -9.85
CA PRO A 120 -11.15 -3.20 -10.65
C PRO A 120 -11.58 -4.63 -10.95
N ASP A 121 -11.33 -5.08 -12.17
CA ASP A 121 -11.56 -6.49 -12.54
C ASP A 121 -10.74 -7.40 -11.63
N PRO A 122 -11.30 -8.54 -11.21
CA PRO A 122 -10.54 -9.55 -10.49
C PRO A 122 -9.43 -10.09 -11.38
N ILE A 123 -8.30 -10.41 -10.78
CA ILE A 123 -7.25 -11.15 -11.46
C ILE A 123 -7.80 -12.56 -11.73
N ASN A 124 -7.71 -12.99 -12.98
CA ASN A 124 -8.22 -14.29 -13.36
C ASN A 124 -7.49 -15.42 -12.63
N ARG A 125 -8.15 -16.58 -12.53
CA ARG A 125 -7.67 -17.74 -11.76
C ARG A 125 -6.35 -18.31 -12.30
N GLU A 126 -6.10 -18.23 -13.61
CA GLU A 126 -4.89 -18.77 -14.24
C GLU A 126 -3.68 -17.90 -13.86
N ASP A 127 -3.85 -16.58 -13.82
CA ASP A 127 -2.80 -15.64 -13.38
C ASP A 127 -2.53 -15.74 -11.88
N ARG A 128 -3.57 -15.96 -11.05
CA ARG A 128 -3.40 -16.28 -9.62
C ARG A 128 -2.66 -17.58 -9.41
N ALA A 129 -3.02 -18.62 -10.14
CA ALA A 129 -2.37 -19.93 -10.03
C ALA A 129 -0.91 -19.87 -10.49
N ALA A 130 -0.60 -19.08 -11.51
CA ALA A 130 0.76 -18.84 -11.96
C ALA A 130 1.59 -18.07 -10.91
N ALA A 131 0.96 -17.10 -10.22
CA ALA A 131 1.59 -16.34 -9.15
C ALA A 131 1.77 -17.15 -7.85
N ALA A 132 0.85 -18.08 -7.58
CA ALA A 132 0.87 -18.94 -6.38
C ALA A 132 1.55 -20.30 -6.58
N ALA A 133 1.96 -20.66 -7.81
CA ALA A 133 2.54 -21.95 -8.14
C ALA A 133 4.00 -22.13 -7.67
N GLY A 134 4.18 -22.03 -6.35
CA GLY A 134 5.02 -22.97 -5.65
C GLY A 134 4.15 -24.16 -5.22
N ASP A 135 3.97 -25.08 -6.15
CA ASP A 135 3.58 -26.47 -5.91
C ASP A 135 2.39 -26.72 -4.96
N SER A 136 1.17 -26.62 -5.49
CA SER A 136 0.03 -27.54 -5.21
C SER A 136 -1.25 -27.02 -5.85
N ALA A 137 -1.70 -27.70 -6.91
CA ALA A 137 -3.01 -27.51 -7.52
C ALA A 137 -4.10 -28.10 -6.60
N ALA A 138 -4.69 -27.28 -5.75
CA ALA A 138 -5.98 -27.59 -5.13
C ALA A 138 -7.09 -26.94 -5.98
N ALA A 139 -8.03 -27.75 -6.45
CA ALA A 139 -9.22 -27.30 -7.14
C ALA A 139 -10.04 -26.39 -6.22
N MET A 140 -10.23 -25.13 -6.60
CA MET A 140 -11.14 -24.22 -5.94
C MET A 140 -12.33 -23.93 -6.85
N ASP A 141 -13.48 -23.86 -6.24
CA ASP A 141 -14.79 -23.66 -6.85
C ASP A 141 -14.86 -22.37 -7.69
N ASP A 142 -15.64 -22.45 -8.77
CA ASP A 142 -15.85 -21.44 -9.80
C ASP A 142 -16.87 -20.37 -9.33
N ASP A 143 -16.68 -19.79 -8.15
CA ASP A 143 -17.52 -18.70 -7.66
C ASP A 143 -16.76 -17.37 -7.76
N THR A 144 -16.66 -16.89 -9.00
CA THR A 144 -16.13 -15.56 -9.32
C THR A 144 -17.21 -14.49 -9.19
N ASP A 145 -17.92 -14.44 -8.08
CA ASP A 145 -18.60 -13.23 -7.69
C ASP A 145 -17.53 -12.24 -7.26
N ALA A 146 -17.14 -11.43 -8.22
CA ALA A 146 -16.14 -10.38 -8.06
C ALA A 146 -16.65 -9.34 -7.06
N LEU A 147 -16.29 -9.50 -5.78
CA LEU A 147 -16.62 -8.52 -4.76
C LEU A 147 -16.21 -7.12 -5.21
N PRO A 148 -17.14 -6.14 -5.19
CA PRO A 148 -16.82 -4.77 -5.57
C PRO A 148 -15.79 -4.14 -4.64
N VAL A 149 -14.89 -3.33 -5.19
CA VAL A 149 -13.84 -2.65 -4.45
C VAL A 149 -13.76 -1.18 -4.86
N LYS A 150 -13.65 -0.29 -3.89
CA LYS A 150 -13.40 1.15 -4.11
C LYS A 150 -11.95 1.48 -3.82
N LEU A 151 -11.27 2.15 -4.75
CA LEU A 151 -9.86 2.51 -4.63
C LEU A 151 -9.66 4.00 -4.36
N PHE A 152 -8.67 4.32 -3.52
CA PHE A 152 -8.23 5.68 -3.22
C PHE A 152 -6.72 5.75 -3.35
N VAL A 153 -6.24 6.61 -4.25
CA VAL A 153 -4.82 6.68 -4.61
C VAL A 153 -4.21 7.96 -4.06
N GLY A 154 -3.09 7.81 -3.38
CA GLY A 154 -2.22 8.91 -2.96
C GLY A 154 -0.82 8.72 -3.52
N SER A 155 -0.17 9.83 -3.87
CA SER A 155 1.19 9.83 -4.38
C SER A 155 1.91 11.10 -3.95
N VAL A 156 3.20 10.98 -3.70
CA VAL A 156 4.10 12.11 -3.46
C VAL A 156 5.37 11.90 -4.25
N ARG A 157 5.85 12.97 -4.90
CA ARG A 157 7.10 12.96 -5.65
C ARG A 157 8.23 13.44 -4.76
N GLY A 158 9.42 12.91 -4.98
CA GLY A 158 10.62 13.27 -4.26
C GLY A 158 11.87 12.79 -4.98
N THR A 159 12.95 12.71 -4.23
CA THR A 159 14.28 12.32 -4.73
C THR A 159 14.93 11.36 -3.74
N ILE A 160 15.65 10.36 -4.23
CA ILE A 160 16.45 9.49 -3.38
C ILE A 160 17.75 10.21 -3.01
N VAL A 161 17.98 10.31 -1.70
CA VAL A 161 19.12 11.01 -1.11
C VAL A 161 19.88 10.14 -0.13
N GLU A 162 21.06 10.62 0.30
CA GLU A 162 21.78 10.00 1.41
C GLU A 162 20.88 9.94 2.66
N PRO A 163 20.91 8.83 3.41
CA PRO A 163 20.08 8.65 4.59
C PRO A 163 20.22 9.78 5.60
N ARG A 164 19.10 10.39 6.01
CA ARG A 164 19.01 11.43 7.04
C ARG A 164 17.77 11.24 7.89
N GLY A 165 17.85 11.63 9.16
CA GLY A 165 16.78 11.52 10.14
C GLY A 165 16.66 10.12 10.75
N ASP A 166 16.02 10.07 11.93
CA ASP A 166 15.86 8.84 12.73
C ASP A 166 14.38 8.45 12.90
N GLY A 167 13.46 9.22 12.28
CA GLY A 167 12.02 9.01 12.37
C GLY A 167 11.48 8.11 11.27
N GLY A 168 10.16 7.88 11.32
CA GLY A 168 9.45 7.14 10.29
C GLY A 168 9.78 5.64 10.24
N PHE A 169 9.64 5.04 9.07
CA PHE A 169 9.93 3.63 8.80
C PHE A 169 10.21 3.42 7.31
N GLY A 170 10.77 2.26 6.97
CA GLY A 170 11.02 1.89 5.59
C GLY A 170 12.02 2.83 4.92
N TYR A 171 11.69 3.32 3.76
CA TYR A 171 12.52 4.19 2.96
C TYR A 171 12.49 5.68 3.36
N ASP A 172 11.82 6.05 4.45
CA ASP A 172 11.71 7.44 4.92
C ASP A 172 13.04 8.16 5.04
N PRO A 173 14.14 7.53 5.52
CA PRO A 173 15.43 8.20 5.64
C PRO A 173 16.08 8.58 4.31
N ILE A 174 15.75 7.91 3.21
CA ILE A 174 16.34 8.14 1.88
C ILE A 174 15.41 8.84 0.90
N PHE A 175 14.19 9.15 1.29
CA PHE A 175 13.22 9.82 0.44
C PHE A 175 13.04 11.28 0.86
N GLU A 176 13.55 12.19 0.03
CA GLU A 176 13.46 13.64 0.24
C GLU A 176 12.26 14.23 -0.52
N HIS A 177 11.48 15.06 0.16
CA HIS A 177 10.43 15.90 -0.40
C HIS A 177 10.56 17.31 0.17
N ASP A 178 10.60 18.33 -0.71
CA ASP A 178 10.72 19.74 -0.33
C ASP A 178 11.91 20.06 0.60
N GLY A 179 13.04 19.35 0.42
CA GLY A 179 14.30 19.60 1.13
C GLY A 179 14.47 18.84 2.45
N SER A 180 13.47 18.10 2.90
CA SER A 180 13.56 17.23 4.09
C SER A 180 13.26 15.78 3.73
N THR A 181 13.94 14.82 4.36
CA THR A 181 13.54 13.42 4.24
C THR A 181 12.29 13.18 5.10
N PHE A 182 11.53 12.15 4.78
CA PHE A 182 10.37 11.79 5.59
C PHE A 182 10.75 11.39 7.02
N ALA A 183 11.98 10.91 7.23
CA ALA A 183 12.50 10.58 8.56
C ALA A 183 12.90 11.82 9.40
N GLU A 184 13.08 12.98 8.76
CA GLU A 184 13.35 14.26 9.43
C GLU A 184 12.05 14.96 9.89
N LEU A 185 10.89 14.55 9.37
CA LEU A 185 9.60 15.14 9.70
C LEU A 185 9.01 14.51 10.98
N SER A 186 8.21 15.29 11.70
CA SER A 186 7.33 14.74 12.73
C SER A 186 6.26 13.83 12.10
N SER A 187 5.69 12.92 12.88
CA SER A 187 4.61 12.03 12.37
C SER A 187 3.42 12.81 11.82
N GLU A 188 3.08 13.95 12.41
CA GLU A 188 1.98 14.82 11.97
C GLU A 188 2.30 15.48 10.62
N GLU A 189 3.49 16.06 10.46
CA GLU A 189 3.95 16.67 9.21
C GLU A 189 4.05 15.62 8.09
N LYS A 190 4.65 14.46 8.39
CA LYS A 190 4.73 13.36 7.43
C LYS A 190 3.33 12.92 6.98
N ASN A 191 2.39 12.73 7.90
CA ASN A 191 1.03 12.30 7.55
C ASN A 191 0.33 13.30 6.64
N ALA A 192 0.47 14.59 6.89
CA ALA A 192 -0.13 15.62 6.05
C ALA A 192 0.40 15.65 4.60
N LEU A 193 1.65 15.23 4.39
CA LEU A 193 2.34 15.30 3.10
C LEU A 193 2.42 13.97 2.37
N SER A 194 2.40 12.85 3.10
CA SER A 194 2.72 11.53 2.57
C SER A 194 1.68 10.99 1.56
N HIS A 195 2.13 10.03 0.78
CA HIS A 195 1.30 9.26 -0.14
C HIS A 195 0.12 8.58 0.58
N ARG A 196 0.38 7.95 1.73
CA ARG A 196 -0.67 7.30 2.53
C ARG A 196 -1.62 8.33 3.14
N GLY A 197 -1.12 9.42 3.70
CA GLY A 197 -1.96 10.49 4.19
C GLY A 197 -2.91 11.04 3.14
N ARG A 198 -2.43 11.24 1.90
CA ARG A 198 -3.28 11.68 0.76
C ARG A 198 -4.34 10.65 0.36
N ALA A 199 -4.03 9.36 0.43
CA ALA A 199 -5.00 8.29 0.17
C ALA A 199 -6.04 8.21 1.29
N LEU A 200 -5.60 8.27 2.56
CA LEU A 200 -6.44 8.29 3.76
C LEU A 200 -7.40 9.47 3.77
N ALA A 201 -6.94 10.68 3.45
CA ALA A 201 -7.80 11.86 3.39
C ALA A 201 -8.94 11.67 2.38
N LYS A 202 -8.64 11.17 1.18
CA LYS A 202 -9.66 10.87 0.16
C LYS A 202 -10.64 9.78 0.61
N PHE A 203 -10.14 8.76 1.29
CA PHE A 203 -10.96 7.69 1.83
C PHE A 203 -11.87 8.23 2.95
N ALA A 204 -11.34 8.99 3.90
CA ALA A 204 -12.10 9.58 4.99
C ALA A 204 -13.21 10.48 4.48
N ASP A 205 -12.91 11.42 3.57
CA ASP A 205 -13.88 12.33 2.95
C ASP A 205 -15.04 11.57 2.27
N TRP A 206 -14.74 10.45 1.62
CA TRP A 206 -15.74 9.62 0.97
C TRP A 206 -16.53 8.79 2.00
N TYR A 207 -15.85 8.22 3.00
CA TYR A 207 -16.46 7.35 4.00
C TYR A 207 -17.43 8.12 4.92
N ASP A 208 -17.11 9.37 5.26
CA ASP A 208 -17.97 10.24 6.07
C ASP A 208 -19.30 10.62 5.36
N GLN A 209 -19.35 10.47 4.04
CA GLN A 209 -20.53 10.78 3.23
C GLN A 209 -21.41 9.54 2.95
N ARG A 210 -20.98 8.36 3.42
CA ARG A 210 -21.65 7.09 3.20
C ARG A 210 -22.57 6.71 4.37
#